data_732433124fe457beee0883f915a14273
#
_entry.id   732433124fe457beee0883f915a14273
#
_cell.length_a   1.000
_cell.length_b   1.000
_cell.length_c   1.000
_cell.angle_alpha   90.00
_cell.angle_beta   90.00
_cell.angle_gamma   90.00
#
_symmetry.space_group_name_H-M   'P 1'
#
loop_
_entity.id
_entity.type
_entity.pdbx_description
1 polymer ?
#
loop_
_entity_poly.entity_id
_entity_poly.type
_entity_poly.pdbx_seq_one_letter_code
_entity_poly.pdbx_strand_id
1 'polypeptide(L)'
;MTRLRIACVWTLCVAAALVTFGSRPLPAASPCEWTGIDRIVAVGDVHGAYDRFLEILKIAGVLDADAHWAAGNAHVVQLGDIVDRGPDSRKTLDFVRRLEREAQTAGGQLHLLLGNHEVARMLGDLRLTMAGEYAAFATADSLTLRDSYLKTLKPGNLDREQLIQQTPPGFVEMRQAFGRDGEYGRWLRQLPVTIKIDGFQFVHGGISPPVAPLGCQAINDQVRREMTNDLDKTRAAPLVSLAARPDGPLWYRGLAQEPDTFAPQIDEILAKTHARAIVIAHTVTPSGRVTTRFDGRVIQIDTGMQPAYVQGGRASALEIRKGEVTAIYVDRRDPVNVAREGSEAVAPGPARPRR
;
A
#
# COMPACT_ATOMS: atom_id res chain seq x y z
N MET A 1 -10.83 -66.94 -68.09
CA MET A 1 -9.68 -66.42 -67.43
C MET A 1 -9.99 -65.04 -66.88
N THR A 2 -10.49 -64.98 -65.65
CA THR A 2 -11.06 -63.74 -65.08
C THR A 2 -10.08 -63.26 -63.96
N ARG A 3 -9.45 -62.10 -64.16
CA ARG A 3 -8.52 -61.52 -63.14
C ARG A 3 -9.33 -60.68 -62.17
N LEU A 4 -9.31 -61.11 -60.94
CA LEU A 4 -9.86 -60.41 -59.77
C LEU A 4 -8.92 -59.27 -59.36
N ARG A 5 -9.38 -58.00 -59.34
CA ARG A 5 -8.66 -56.84 -58.83
C ARG A 5 -9.09 -56.61 -57.39
N ILE A 6 -8.11 -56.79 -56.41
CA ILE A 6 -8.32 -56.45 -55.00
C ILE A 6 -8.01 -54.95 -54.86
N ALA A 7 -8.97 -54.18 -54.43
CA ALA A 7 -8.81 -52.77 -54.06
C ALA A 7 -8.50 -52.68 -52.56
N CYS A 8 -7.28 -52.26 -52.21
CA CYS A 8 -6.91 -51.91 -50.84
C CYS A 8 -7.49 -50.52 -50.50
N VAL A 9 -8.44 -50.49 -49.58
CA VAL A 9 -8.94 -49.25 -48.97
C VAL A 9 -8.03 -48.91 -47.78
N TRP A 10 -7.27 -47.83 -47.89
CA TRP A 10 -6.51 -47.25 -46.79
C TRP A 10 -7.42 -46.36 -45.98
N THR A 11 -7.77 -46.77 -44.75
CA THR A 11 -8.50 -45.97 -43.80
C THR A 11 -7.52 -45.05 -43.05
N LEU A 12 -7.49 -43.77 -43.35
CA LEU A 12 -6.72 -42.78 -42.59
C LEU A 12 -7.46 -42.51 -41.25
N CYS A 13 -6.92 -43.01 -40.17
CA CYS A 13 -7.30 -42.56 -38.81
C CYS A 13 -6.65 -41.21 -38.52
N VAL A 14 -7.42 -40.11 -38.60
CA VAL A 14 -6.99 -38.82 -38.10
C VAL A 14 -7.23 -38.77 -36.57
N ALA A 15 -6.16 -38.94 -35.81
CA ALA A 15 -6.21 -38.71 -34.36
C ALA A 15 -6.26 -37.21 -34.08
N ALA A 16 -7.43 -36.70 -33.73
CA ALA A 16 -7.58 -35.34 -33.24
C ALA A 16 -7.01 -35.24 -31.80
N ALA A 17 -5.81 -34.69 -31.66
CA ALA A 17 -5.26 -34.36 -30.36
C ALA A 17 -6.05 -33.17 -29.80
N LEU A 18 -6.93 -33.42 -28.84
CA LEU A 18 -7.58 -32.39 -28.01
C LEU A 18 -6.51 -31.78 -27.12
N VAL A 19 -5.97 -30.62 -27.51
CA VAL A 19 -5.13 -29.78 -26.65
C VAL A 19 -6.09 -29.14 -25.63
N THR A 20 -6.20 -29.75 -24.46
CA THR A 20 -6.83 -29.12 -23.32
C THR A 20 -5.94 -27.98 -22.85
N PHE A 21 -6.32 -26.75 -23.20
CA PHE A 21 -5.80 -25.58 -22.53
C PHE A 21 -6.20 -25.66 -21.05
N GLY A 22 -5.35 -26.23 -20.22
CA GLY A 22 -5.49 -26.18 -18.79
C GLY A 22 -5.48 -24.70 -18.39
N SER A 23 -6.62 -24.16 -17.97
CA SER A 23 -6.68 -22.87 -17.31
C SER A 23 -5.74 -22.96 -16.10
N ARG A 24 -4.62 -22.20 -16.13
CA ARG A 24 -3.78 -22.03 -14.94
C ARG A 24 -4.69 -21.52 -13.83
N PRO A 25 -4.76 -22.18 -12.66
CA PRO A 25 -5.49 -21.62 -11.54
C PRO A 25 -4.93 -20.24 -11.26
N LEU A 26 -5.81 -19.25 -11.14
CA LEU A 26 -5.44 -17.94 -10.62
C LEU A 26 -4.77 -18.19 -9.28
N PRO A 27 -3.63 -17.51 -8.98
CA PRO A 27 -3.02 -17.64 -7.66
C PRO A 27 -4.10 -17.34 -6.63
N ALA A 28 -4.17 -18.20 -5.59
CA ALA A 28 -5.11 -17.99 -4.49
C ALA A 28 -4.92 -16.57 -3.98
N ALA A 29 -6.04 -15.86 -3.78
CA ALA A 29 -6.00 -14.51 -3.23
C ALA A 29 -5.19 -14.55 -1.93
N SER A 30 -4.22 -13.67 -1.77
CA SER A 30 -3.45 -13.56 -0.52
C SER A 30 -4.44 -13.34 0.63
N PRO A 31 -4.25 -14.00 1.78
CA PRO A 31 -5.13 -13.80 2.91
C PRO A 31 -5.19 -12.31 3.26
N CYS A 32 -6.36 -11.86 3.64
CA CYS A 32 -6.62 -10.48 4.04
C CYS A 32 -6.61 -10.33 5.57
N GLU A 33 -6.70 -11.44 6.29
CA GLU A 33 -6.85 -11.48 7.74
C GLU A 33 -5.93 -12.52 8.36
N TRP A 34 -5.35 -12.17 9.53
CA TRP A 34 -4.51 -13.03 10.37
C TRP A 34 -4.99 -12.97 11.81
N THR A 35 -4.84 -14.05 12.53
CA THR A 35 -5.18 -14.17 13.96
C THR A 35 -4.08 -14.93 14.71
N GLY A 36 -3.96 -14.67 16.02
CA GLY A 36 -2.98 -15.33 16.86
C GLY A 36 -1.55 -14.84 16.66
N ILE A 37 -1.39 -13.57 16.31
CA ILE A 37 -0.09 -12.94 16.11
C ILE A 37 0.37 -12.27 17.40
N ASP A 38 1.39 -12.81 18.03
CA ASP A 38 1.90 -12.30 19.32
C ASP A 38 2.43 -10.88 19.26
N ARG A 39 2.98 -10.48 18.09
CA ARG A 39 3.62 -9.17 17.92
C ARG A 39 3.38 -8.60 16.54
N ILE A 40 2.84 -7.38 16.51
CA ILE A 40 2.67 -6.58 15.30
C ILE A 40 3.46 -5.28 15.47
N VAL A 41 4.19 -4.86 14.45
CA VAL A 41 4.83 -3.53 14.39
C VAL A 41 4.33 -2.82 13.14
N ALA A 42 3.76 -1.61 13.27
CA ALA A 42 3.27 -0.85 12.14
C ALA A 42 4.04 0.47 11.98
N VAL A 43 4.28 0.88 10.73
CA VAL A 43 4.96 2.14 10.39
C VAL A 43 4.12 2.87 9.34
N GLY A 44 3.92 4.18 9.53
CA GLY A 44 3.23 5.07 8.59
C GLY A 44 4.10 5.49 7.41
N ASP A 45 3.79 6.66 6.84
CA ASP A 45 4.43 7.21 5.64
C ASP A 45 5.93 7.38 5.81
N VAL A 46 6.69 6.97 4.79
CA VAL A 46 8.16 7.04 4.77
C VAL A 46 8.66 8.12 3.81
N HIS A 47 8.04 8.23 2.64
CA HIS A 47 8.37 9.27 1.67
C HIS A 47 9.87 9.40 1.37
N GLY A 48 10.55 8.29 1.09
CA GLY A 48 11.98 8.28 0.79
C GLY A 48 12.88 8.68 1.97
N ALA A 49 12.40 8.68 3.22
CA ALA A 49 13.20 8.94 4.42
C ALA A 49 13.90 7.65 4.89
N TYR A 50 14.69 7.03 4.03
CA TYR A 50 15.29 5.71 4.24
C TYR A 50 16.01 5.57 5.58
N ASP A 51 16.89 6.53 5.93
CA ASP A 51 17.71 6.42 7.14
C ASP A 51 16.87 6.48 8.41
N ARG A 52 15.84 7.32 8.45
CA ARG A 52 14.87 7.38 9.55
C ARG A 52 14.01 6.12 9.64
N PHE A 53 13.61 5.57 8.51
CA PHE A 53 12.88 4.31 8.46
C PHE A 53 13.73 3.16 9.01
N LEU A 54 14.99 3.08 8.59
CA LEU A 54 15.93 2.09 9.09
C LEU A 54 16.15 2.22 10.62
N GLU A 55 16.34 3.46 11.08
CA GLU A 55 16.56 3.77 12.52
C GLU A 55 15.37 3.30 13.36
N ILE A 56 14.14 3.66 12.97
CA ILE A 56 12.97 3.29 13.78
C ILE A 56 12.71 1.78 13.78
N LEU A 57 12.98 1.08 12.67
CA LEU A 57 12.87 -0.38 12.61
C LEU A 57 13.90 -1.07 13.50
N LYS A 58 15.12 -0.54 13.62
CA LYS A 58 16.14 -1.02 14.57
C LYS A 58 15.70 -0.80 16.02
N ILE A 59 15.22 0.39 16.36
CA ILE A 59 14.73 0.73 17.71
C ILE A 59 13.51 -0.10 18.08
N ALA A 60 12.65 -0.37 17.13
CA ALA A 60 11.51 -1.28 17.30
C ALA A 60 11.97 -2.75 17.43
N GLY A 61 13.23 -3.09 17.21
CA GLY A 61 13.73 -4.46 17.24
C GLY A 61 13.13 -5.33 16.11
N VAL A 62 12.89 -4.71 14.96
CA VAL A 62 12.54 -5.39 13.71
C VAL A 62 13.80 -5.79 12.97
N LEU A 63 14.85 -4.97 13.08
CA LEU A 63 16.14 -5.19 12.44
C LEU A 63 17.24 -5.37 13.47
N ASP A 64 18.27 -6.12 13.12
CA ASP A 64 19.55 -6.18 13.80
C ASP A 64 20.46 -4.97 13.45
N ALA A 65 21.70 -4.99 13.94
CA ALA A 65 22.69 -3.94 13.70
C ALA A 65 23.02 -3.80 12.20
N ASP A 66 23.03 -4.90 11.46
CA ASP A 66 23.38 -4.98 10.03
C ASP A 66 22.17 -4.76 9.12
N ALA A 67 21.01 -4.36 9.68
CA ALA A 67 19.76 -4.10 8.99
C ALA A 67 19.14 -5.34 8.32
N HIS A 68 19.30 -6.50 8.93
CA HIS A 68 18.59 -7.73 8.58
C HIS A 68 17.41 -7.98 9.52
N TRP A 69 16.47 -8.83 9.10
CA TRP A 69 15.31 -9.18 9.90
C TRP A 69 15.70 -9.85 11.21
N ALA A 70 15.22 -9.31 12.33
CA ALA A 70 15.46 -9.81 13.69
C ALA A 70 14.17 -10.02 14.50
N ALA A 71 13.00 -9.81 13.88
CA ALA A 71 11.71 -9.84 14.59
C ALA A 71 11.11 -11.26 14.73
N GLY A 72 11.81 -12.31 14.28
CA GLY A 72 11.31 -13.69 14.34
C GLY A 72 9.98 -13.85 13.60
N ASN A 73 8.96 -14.37 14.28
CA ASN A 73 7.61 -14.61 13.73
C ASN A 73 6.67 -13.39 13.80
N ALA A 74 7.17 -12.20 14.12
CA ALA A 74 6.33 -11.01 14.17
C ALA A 74 5.78 -10.64 12.78
N HIS A 75 4.64 -9.95 12.76
CA HIS A 75 4.13 -9.28 11.58
C HIS A 75 4.51 -7.79 11.61
N VAL A 76 5.08 -7.29 10.52
CA VAL A 76 5.38 -5.87 10.33
C VAL A 76 4.48 -5.33 9.24
N VAL A 77 3.84 -4.18 9.46
CA VAL A 77 2.94 -3.53 8.50
C VAL A 77 3.50 -2.15 8.16
N GLN A 78 3.85 -1.93 6.90
CA GLN A 78 4.15 -0.61 6.38
C GLN A 78 2.91 -0.12 5.61
N LEU A 79 2.37 1.04 6.00
CA LEU A 79 1.04 1.49 5.57
C LEU A 79 1.01 2.25 4.22
N GLY A 80 2.01 2.10 3.37
CA GLY A 80 2.10 2.80 2.09
C GLY A 80 2.86 4.12 2.16
N ASP A 81 2.89 4.83 1.04
CA ASP A 81 3.63 6.08 0.85
C ASP A 81 5.11 5.97 1.19
N ILE A 82 5.77 4.98 0.56
CA ILE A 82 7.23 4.83 0.58
C ILE A 82 7.89 5.86 -0.35
N VAL A 83 7.21 6.18 -1.47
CA VAL A 83 7.76 7.00 -2.56
C VAL A 83 7.39 8.47 -2.44
N ASP A 84 8.03 9.30 -3.27
CA ASP A 84 7.87 10.75 -3.37
C ASP A 84 8.40 11.55 -2.17
N ARG A 85 8.54 12.87 -2.34
CA ARG A 85 8.89 13.87 -1.32
C ARG A 85 10.30 13.75 -0.74
N GLY A 86 10.96 12.61 -0.84
CA GLY A 86 12.34 12.37 -0.41
C GLY A 86 13.15 11.64 -1.48
N PRO A 87 14.49 11.71 -1.40
CA PRO A 87 15.34 11.23 -2.50
C PRO A 87 15.50 9.71 -2.57
N ASP A 88 15.24 8.97 -1.48
CA ASP A 88 15.65 7.58 -1.33
C ASP A 88 14.53 6.56 -1.57
N SER A 89 13.50 6.93 -2.36
CA SER A 89 12.36 6.04 -2.66
C SER A 89 12.80 4.69 -3.21
N ARG A 90 13.70 4.66 -4.21
CA ARG A 90 14.21 3.40 -4.81
C ARG A 90 14.93 2.54 -3.77
N LYS A 91 15.84 3.15 -3.02
CA LYS A 91 16.58 2.48 -1.95
C LYS A 91 15.64 1.85 -0.91
N THR A 92 14.57 2.57 -0.54
CA THR A 92 13.57 2.09 0.42
C THR A 92 12.74 0.94 -0.16
N LEU A 93 12.31 1.01 -1.41
CA LEU A 93 11.58 -0.08 -2.08
C LEU A 93 12.42 -1.36 -2.16
N ASP A 94 13.68 -1.23 -2.58
CA ASP A 94 14.60 -2.39 -2.68
C ASP A 94 14.85 -3.02 -1.31
N PHE A 95 15.01 -2.19 -0.28
CA PHE A 95 15.15 -2.62 1.11
C PHE A 95 13.92 -3.39 1.59
N VAL A 96 12.71 -2.86 1.39
CA VAL A 96 11.45 -3.51 1.79
C VAL A 96 11.29 -4.86 1.09
N ARG A 97 11.56 -4.96 -0.20
CA ARG A 97 11.51 -6.23 -0.96
C ARG A 97 12.51 -7.27 -0.46
N ARG A 98 13.68 -6.84 0.00
CA ARG A 98 14.64 -7.73 0.65
C ARG A 98 14.09 -8.21 2.00
N LEU A 99 13.59 -7.28 2.80
CA LEU A 99 13.08 -7.55 4.14
C LEU A 99 11.83 -8.47 4.12
N GLU A 100 10.97 -8.37 3.11
CA GLU A 100 9.86 -9.31 2.90
C GLU A 100 10.33 -10.77 2.83
N ARG A 101 11.39 -11.02 2.05
CA ARG A 101 11.97 -12.37 1.90
C ARG A 101 12.65 -12.88 3.18
N GLU A 102 13.37 -12.01 3.87
CA GLU A 102 14.00 -12.32 5.14
C GLU A 102 12.97 -12.66 6.22
N ALA A 103 11.87 -11.87 6.31
CA ALA A 103 10.76 -12.12 7.22
C ALA A 103 10.14 -13.50 7.00
N GLN A 104 9.80 -13.83 5.76
CA GLN A 104 9.24 -15.15 5.41
C GLN A 104 10.17 -16.30 5.79
N THR A 105 11.47 -16.14 5.57
CA THR A 105 12.48 -17.15 5.93
C THR A 105 12.54 -17.35 7.45
N ALA A 106 12.32 -16.30 8.23
CA ALA A 106 12.32 -16.34 9.70
C ALA A 106 10.97 -16.77 10.31
N GLY A 107 9.95 -17.07 9.48
CA GLY A 107 8.61 -17.43 9.93
C GLY A 107 7.73 -16.22 10.32
N GLY A 108 8.19 -14.99 10.06
CA GLY A 108 7.45 -13.75 10.21
C GLY A 108 6.89 -13.26 8.88
N GLN A 109 6.33 -12.06 8.88
CA GLN A 109 5.80 -11.46 7.66
C GLN A 109 5.94 -9.93 7.67
N LEU A 110 6.42 -9.36 6.57
CA LEU A 110 6.30 -7.94 6.30
C LEU A 110 5.16 -7.73 5.29
N HIS A 111 4.20 -6.90 5.67
CA HIS A 111 3.08 -6.48 4.84
C HIS A 111 3.34 -5.05 4.39
N LEU A 112 3.60 -4.86 3.10
CA LEU A 112 3.55 -3.54 2.50
C LEU A 112 2.14 -3.31 1.97
N LEU A 113 1.49 -2.22 2.40
CA LEU A 113 0.23 -1.75 1.83
C LEU A 113 0.51 -0.72 0.73
N LEU A 114 -0.42 -0.58 -0.21
CA LEU A 114 -0.39 0.55 -1.14
C LEU A 114 -0.79 1.83 -0.43
N GLY A 115 -0.02 2.91 -0.66
CA GLY A 115 -0.42 4.27 -0.42
C GLY A 115 -0.89 4.95 -1.70
N ASN A 116 -1.40 6.16 -1.57
CA ASN A 116 -1.85 6.93 -2.72
C ASN A 116 -0.69 7.38 -3.63
N HIS A 117 0.51 7.55 -3.08
CA HIS A 117 1.69 7.92 -3.87
C HIS A 117 2.17 6.78 -4.77
N GLU A 118 2.16 5.52 -4.31
CA GLU A 118 2.44 4.37 -5.17
C GLU A 118 1.43 4.29 -6.32
N VAL A 119 0.13 4.46 -6.02
CA VAL A 119 -0.93 4.45 -7.05
C VAL A 119 -0.77 5.62 -8.01
N ALA A 120 -0.57 6.83 -7.53
CA ALA A 120 -0.34 8.01 -8.38
C ALA A 120 0.84 7.79 -9.34
N ARG A 121 1.96 7.27 -8.84
CA ARG A 121 3.15 6.97 -9.63
C ARG A 121 2.87 5.90 -10.70
N MET A 122 2.16 4.84 -10.38
CA MET A 122 1.74 3.81 -11.36
C MET A 122 0.75 4.35 -12.40
N LEU A 123 -0.05 5.36 -12.04
CA LEU A 123 -0.92 6.10 -12.98
C LEU A 123 -0.15 7.11 -13.83
N GLY A 124 1.12 7.39 -13.50
CA GLY A 124 1.99 8.32 -14.23
C GLY A 124 1.98 9.75 -13.70
N ASP A 125 1.40 9.98 -12.53
CA ASP A 125 1.49 11.27 -11.84
C ASP A 125 2.81 11.34 -11.06
N LEU A 126 3.70 12.21 -11.53
CA LEU A 126 5.06 12.39 -10.99
C LEU A 126 5.28 13.79 -10.40
N ARG A 127 4.21 14.54 -10.14
CA ARG A 127 4.29 15.94 -9.66
C ARG A 127 4.99 16.09 -8.31
N LEU A 128 5.01 15.04 -7.50
CA LEU A 128 5.60 15.03 -6.15
C LEU A 128 6.95 14.30 -6.11
N THR A 129 7.45 13.86 -7.27
CA THR A 129 8.74 13.18 -7.40
C THR A 129 9.89 14.18 -7.32
N MET A 130 10.86 13.91 -6.46
CA MET A 130 12.03 14.76 -6.26
C MET A 130 13.14 14.46 -7.29
N ALA A 131 13.99 15.44 -7.55
CA ALA A 131 15.11 15.29 -8.49
C ALA A 131 16.04 14.11 -8.16
N GLY A 132 16.31 13.86 -6.87
CA GLY A 132 17.11 12.73 -6.42
C GLY A 132 16.50 11.36 -6.75
N GLU A 133 15.18 11.28 -6.80
CA GLU A 133 14.48 10.04 -7.17
C GLU A 133 14.70 9.70 -8.65
N TYR A 134 14.64 10.69 -9.56
CA TYR A 134 14.96 10.48 -10.97
C TYR A 134 16.42 10.04 -11.13
N ALA A 135 17.34 10.73 -10.44
CA ALA A 135 18.77 10.40 -10.49
C ALA A 135 19.07 8.96 -10.08
N ALA A 136 18.29 8.39 -9.13
CA ALA A 136 18.43 6.99 -8.72
C ALA A 136 18.07 5.97 -9.81
N PHE A 137 17.33 6.38 -10.85
CA PHE A 137 16.98 5.54 -12.00
C PHE A 137 17.84 5.83 -13.24
N ALA A 138 18.65 6.90 -13.22
CA ALA A 138 19.42 7.30 -14.38
C ALA A 138 20.46 6.24 -14.77
N THR A 139 20.62 6.07 -16.08
CA THR A 139 21.60 5.17 -16.73
C THR A 139 22.45 5.94 -17.72
N ALA A 140 23.45 5.31 -18.31
CA ALA A 140 24.25 5.91 -19.39
C ALA A 140 23.38 6.31 -20.61
N ASP A 141 22.24 5.65 -20.81
CA ASP A 141 21.35 5.84 -21.95
C ASP A 141 20.23 6.86 -21.71
N SER A 142 20.14 7.46 -20.52
CA SER A 142 19.02 8.33 -20.10
C SER A 142 18.72 9.47 -21.08
N LEU A 143 19.75 10.09 -21.64
CA LEU A 143 19.56 11.19 -22.59
C LEU A 143 18.95 10.69 -23.91
N THR A 144 19.41 9.54 -24.40
CA THR A 144 18.89 8.91 -25.62
C THR A 144 17.45 8.45 -25.42
N LEU A 145 17.15 7.85 -24.27
CA LEU A 145 15.79 7.43 -23.89
C LEU A 145 14.86 8.64 -23.81
N ARG A 146 15.29 9.71 -23.15
CA ARG A 146 14.54 10.97 -23.08
C ARG A 146 14.24 11.53 -24.47
N ASP A 147 15.25 11.66 -25.34
CA ASP A 147 15.06 12.22 -26.69
C ASP A 147 14.12 11.36 -27.54
N SER A 148 14.16 10.04 -27.36
CA SER A 148 13.23 9.11 -27.99
C SER A 148 11.81 9.28 -27.44
N TYR A 149 11.67 9.41 -26.12
CA TYR A 149 10.39 9.65 -25.45
C TYR A 149 9.74 10.98 -25.92
N LEU A 150 10.51 12.07 -25.95
CA LEU A 150 10.02 13.38 -26.38
C LEU A 150 9.48 13.37 -27.81
N LYS A 151 10.03 12.53 -28.71
CA LYS A 151 9.50 12.35 -30.09
C LYS A 151 8.13 11.66 -30.11
N THR A 152 7.75 10.92 -29.07
CA THR A 152 6.44 10.25 -28.99
C THR A 152 5.33 11.17 -28.46
N LEU A 153 5.69 12.30 -27.86
CA LEU A 153 4.72 13.25 -27.33
C LEU A 153 4.01 13.97 -28.45
N LYS A 154 2.69 14.12 -28.32
CA LYS A 154 1.91 14.97 -29.22
C LYS A 154 2.27 16.43 -28.97
N PRO A 155 2.23 17.29 -29.99
CA PRO A 155 2.37 18.73 -29.82
C PRO A 155 1.42 19.23 -28.73
N GLY A 156 1.94 19.94 -27.74
CA GLY A 156 1.21 20.53 -26.64
C GLY A 156 1.58 21.99 -26.47
N ASN A 157 1.21 22.60 -25.34
CA ASN A 157 1.48 23.99 -25.02
C ASN A 157 2.92 24.24 -24.50
N LEU A 158 3.69 23.19 -24.25
CA LEU A 158 5.06 23.30 -23.76
C LEU A 158 6.04 23.31 -24.94
N ASP A 159 7.02 24.21 -24.88
CA ASP A 159 8.15 24.18 -25.82
C ASP A 159 9.13 23.03 -25.48
N ARG A 160 10.10 22.80 -26.37
CA ARG A 160 11.08 21.72 -26.22
C ARG A 160 11.95 21.87 -24.97
N GLU A 161 12.30 23.09 -24.59
CA GLU A 161 13.14 23.35 -23.42
C GLU A 161 12.40 23.03 -22.12
N GLN A 162 11.15 23.45 -22.00
CA GLN A 162 10.27 23.11 -20.90
C GLN A 162 10.07 21.60 -20.78
N LEU A 163 9.87 20.88 -21.89
CA LEU A 163 9.75 19.42 -21.89
C LEU A 163 11.05 18.75 -21.41
N ILE A 164 12.22 19.25 -21.83
CA ILE A 164 13.51 18.74 -21.35
C ILE A 164 13.67 18.95 -19.84
N GLN A 165 13.30 20.11 -19.33
CA GLN A 165 13.34 20.41 -17.88
C GLN A 165 12.43 19.49 -17.07
N GLN A 166 11.25 19.16 -17.61
CA GLN A 166 10.29 18.25 -16.95
C GLN A 166 10.62 16.76 -17.12
N THR A 167 11.61 16.42 -17.95
CA THR A 167 12.04 15.04 -18.20
C THR A 167 13.54 14.88 -17.93
N PRO A 168 13.99 15.00 -16.68
CA PRO A 168 15.39 14.85 -16.32
C PRO A 168 15.90 13.43 -16.62
N PRO A 169 17.22 13.20 -16.64
CA PRO A 169 17.77 11.84 -16.71
C PRO A 169 17.19 10.93 -15.64
N GLY A 170 16.83 9.69 -16.00
CA GLY A 170 16.15 8.74 -15.12
C GLY A 170 14.62 8.82 -15.14
N PHE A 171 14.03 9.89 -15.72
CA PHE A 171 12.57 10.03 -15.82
C PHE A 171 11.92 8.88 -16.61
N VAL A 172 12.47 8.54 -17.77
CA VAL A 172 11.91 7.49 -18.64
C VAL A 172 12.09 6.14 -17.99
N GLU A 173 13.27 5.86 -17.46
CA GLU A 173 13.61 4.62 -16.78
C GLU A 173 12.71 4.41 -15.55
N MET A 174 12.48 5.44 -14.75
CA MET A 174 11.56 5.36 -13.61
C MET A 174 10.14 5.08 -14.08
N ARG A 175 9.62 5.77 -15.10
CA ARG A 175 8.30 5.47 -15.68
C ARG A 175 8.19 4.03 -16.17
N GLN A 176 9.24 3.50 -16.78
CA GLN A 176 9.30 2.10 -17.20
C GLN A 176 9.28 1.16 -16.00
N ALA A 177 10.08 1.45 -14.96
CA ALA A 177 10.16 0.63 -13.75
C ALA A 177 8.81 0.54 -12.98
N PHE A 178 8.03 1.63 -12.95
CA PHE A 178 6.68 1.66 -12.34
C PHE A 178 5.56 1.34 -13.34
N GLY A 179 5.88 1.19 -14.61
CA GLY A 179 4.96 0.79 -15.66
C GLY A 179 4.33 -0.59 -15.41
N ARG A 180 3.37 -0.98 -16.28
CA ARG A 180 2.63 -2.24 -16.13
C ARG A 180 3.54 -3.46 -16.01
N ASP A 181 4.57 -3.52 -16.87
CA ASP A 181 5.49 -4.63 -16.99
C ASP A 181 6.84 -4.36 -16.30
N GLY A 182 6.97 -3.20 -15.68
CA GLY A 182 8.15 -2.76 -14.95
C GLY A 182 8.36 -3.53 -13.65
N GLU A 183 9.57 -3.48 -13.14
CA GLU A 183 10.00 -4.24 -11.96
C GLU A 183 9.15 -3.90 -10.72
N TYR A 184 9.05 -2.60 -10.40
CA TYR A 184 8.24 -2.15 -9.26
C TYR A 184 6.75 -2.20 -9.60
N GLY A 185 6.37 -1.85 -10.82
CA GLY A 185 4.97 -1.83 -11.21
C GLY A 185 4.28 -3.20 -11.12
N ARG A 186 4.94 -4.29 -11.50
CA ARG A 186 4.41 -5.65 -11.33
C ARG A 186 4.24 -6.04 -9.86
N TRP A 187 5.21 -5.70 -9.02
CA TRP A 187 5.19 -6.02 -7.60
C TRP A 187 4.13 -5.20 -6.86
N LEU A 188 4.13 -3.87 -7.01
CA LEU A 188 3.18 -2.97 -6.32
C LEU A 188 1.72 -3.32 -6.63
N ARG A 189 1.40 -3.73 -7.87
CA ARG A 189 0.03 -4.12 -8.26
C ARG A 189 -0.49 -5.38 -7.57
N GLN A 190 0.38 -6.16 -6.92
CA GLN A 190 -0.03 -7.33 -6.13
C GLN A 190 -0.30 -6.99 -4.67
N LEU A 191 0.13 -5.82 -4.21
CA LEU A 191 0.02 -5.42 -2.81
C LEU A 191 -1.44 -5.17 -2.40
N PRO A 192 -1.79 -5.46 -1.15
CA PRO A 192 -3.08 -5.09 -0.59
C PRO A 192 -3.14 -3.59 -0.28
N VAL A 193 -4.34 -3.04 -0.18
CA VAL A 193 -4.60 -1.68 0.32
C VAL A 193 -5.06 -1.70 1.78
N THR A 194 -5.56 -2.83 2.24
CA THR A 194 -5.97 -3.02 3.63
C THR A 194 -5.80 -4.48 4.06
N ILE A 195 -5.47 -4.67 5.33
CA ILE A 195 -5.37 -5.99 5.97
C ILE A 195 -5.91 -5.90 7.39
N LYS A 196 -6.26 -7.04 7.98
CA LYS A 196 -6.67 -7.12 9.38
C LYS A 196 -5.82 -8.16 10.13
N ILE A 197 -5.25 -7.78 11.28
CA ILE A 197 -4.44 -8.66 12.15
C ILE A 197 -4.96 -8.52 13.58
N ASP A 198 -5.42 -9.61 14.17
CA ASP A 198 -5.97 -9.68 15.54
C ASP A 198 -6.97 -8.57 15.87
N GLY A 199 -7.90 -8.32 14.91
CA GLY A 199 -8.95 -7.31 15.05
C GLY A 199 -8.50 -5.87 14.75
N PHE A 200 -7.22 -5.60 14.53
CA PHE A 200 -6.77 -4.29 14.06
C PHE A 200 -6.76 -4.24 12.54
N GLN A 201 -7.52 -3.31 11.95
CA GLN A 201 -7.51 -3.08 10.53
C GLN A 201 -6.48 -2.01 10.16
N PHE A 202 -5.57 -2.33 9.26
CA PHE A 202 -4.54 -1.44 8.76
C PHE A 202 -4.93 -1.00 7.35
N VAL A 203 -4.89 0.31 7.11
CA VAL A 203 -5.21 0.92 5.82
C VAL A 203 -4.48 2.25 5.71
N HIS A 204 -4.04 2.64 4.52
CA HIS A 204 -3.29 3.88 4.33
C HIS A 204 -4.11 5.12 4.70
N GLY A 205 -5.18 5.43 3.96
CA GLY A 205 -6.02 6.63 4.19
C GLY A 205 -7.11 6.40 5.22
N GLY A 206 -7.98 5.42 4.98
CA GLY A 206 -9.10 5.09 5.86
C GLY A 206 -10.19 4.29 5.17
N ILE A 207 -11.13 3.80 5.94
CA ILE A 207 -12.34 3.15 5.43
C ILE A 207 -13.52 4.11 5.60
N SER A 208 -14.07 4.57 4.48
CA SER A 208 -15.25 5.44 4.51
C SER A 208 -16.54 4.63 4.71
N PRO A 209 -17.65 5.25 5.18
CA PRO A 209 -18.92 4.56 5.37
C PRO A 209 -19.42 3.82 4.11
N PRO A 210 -19.31 4.36 2.87
CA PRO A 210 -19.69 3.65 1.66
C PRO A 210 -18.78 2.45 1.31
N VAL A 211 -17.52 2.46 1.76
CA VAL A 211 -16.52 1.43 1.46
C VAL A 211 -16.56 0.29 2.48
N ALA A 212 -16.90 0.56 3.73
CA ALA A 212 -16.91 -0.42 4.82
C ALA A 212 -17.71 -1.72 4.50
N PRO A 213 -18.89 -1.67 3.84
CA PRO A 213 -19.65 -2.89 3.53
C PRO A 213 -18.97 -3.85 2.55
N LEU A 214 -17.96 -3.40 1.79
CA LEU A 214 -17.26 -4.24 0.83
C LEU A 214 -16.41 -5.33 1.53
N GLY A 215 -15.90 -5.03 2.71
CA GLY A 215 -14.97 -5.91 3.43
C GLY A 215 -13.57 -5.93 2.81
N CYS A 216 -12.63 -6.46 3.58
CA CYS A 216 -11.20 -6.41 3.29
C CYS A 216 -10.85 -7.01 1.91
N GLN A 217 -11.29 -8.23 1.62
CA GLN A 217 -10.92 -8.93 0.40
C GLN A 217 -11.45 -8.25 -0.86
N ALA A 218 -12.71 -7.80 -0.84
CA ALA A 218 -13.31 -7.16 -2.02
C ALA A 218 -12.69 -5.77 -2.30
N ILE A 219 -12.31 -5.04 -1.27
CA ILE A 219 -11.55 -3.77 -1.42
C ILE A 219 -10.23 -4.05 -2.14
N ASN A 220 -9.44 -5.01 -1.68
CA ASN A 220 -8.16 -5.37 -2.27
C ASN A 220 -8.30 -5.85 -3.71
N ASP A 221 -9.28 -6.71 -3.98
CA ASP A 221 -9.50 -7.26 -5.32
C ASP A 221 -9.99 -6.19 -6.32
N GLN A 222 -10.81 -5.25 -5.87
CA GLN A 222 -11.26 -4.16 -6.72
C GLN A 222 -10.10 -3.23 -7.08
N VAL A 223 -9.31 -2.76 -6.10
CA VAL A 223 -8.16 -1.90 -6.38
C VAL A 223 -7.14 -2.63 -7.27
N ARG A 224 -6.89 -3.92 -7.03
CA ARG A 224 -6.00 -4.70 -7.88
C ARG A 224 -6.52 -4.76 -9.33
N ARG A 225 -7.82 -4.98 -9.56
CA ARG A 225 -8.41 -4.94 -10.92
C ARG A 225 -8.24 -3.57 -11.56
N GLU A 226 -8.51 -2.49 -10.84
CA GLU A 226 -8.38 -1.11 -11.32
C GLU A 226 -6.93 -0.78 -11.72
N MET A 227 -5.95 -1.31 -10.98
CA MET A 227 -4.52 -1.09 -11.25
C MET A 227 -3.91 -2.06 -12.25
N THR A 228 -4.64 -3.11 -12.68
CA THR A 228 -4.18 -4.09 -13.67
C THR A 228 -5.04 -4.07 -14.95
N ASN A 229 -6.23 -4.63 -14.88
CA ASN A 229 -7.08 -4.85 -16.05
C ASN A 229 -7.77 -3.57 -16.52
N ASP A 230 -8.14 -2.69 -15.59
CA ASP A 230 -8.88 -1.45 -15.84
C ASP A 230 -8.00 -0.18 -15.75
N LEU A 231 -6.68 -0.32 -15.84
CA LEU A 231 -5.72 0.78 -15.63
C LEU A 231 -6.02 2.02 -16.50
N ASP A 232 -6.36 1.81 -17.77
CA ASP A 232 -6.65 2.93 -18.68
C ASP A 232 -7.99 3.60 -18.34
N LYS A 233 -8.98 2.85 -17.86
CA LYS A 233 -10.24 3.41 -17.35
C LYS A 233 -10.00 4.19 -16.06
N THR A 234 -9.17 3.67 -15.16
CA THR A 234 -8.77 4.34 -13.92
C THR A 234 -8.06 5.65 -14.21
N ARG A 235 -7.16 5.68 -15.20
CA ARG A 235 -6.50 6.91 -15.66
C ARG A 235 -7.47 7.92 -16.26
N ALA A 236 -8.44 7.46 -17.05
CA ALA A 236 -9.41 8.33 -17.70
C ALA A 236 -10.44 8.92 -16.73
N ALA A 237 -10.79 8.19 -15.67
CA ALA A 237 -11.81 8.57 -14.70
C ALA A 237 -11.40 8.23 -13.25
N PRO A 238 -10.34 8.86 -12.71
CA PRO A 238 -9.81 8.50 -11.40
C PRO A 238 -10.82 8.69 -10.26
N LEU A 239 -11.70 9.69 -10.37
CA LEU A 239 -12.67 10.01 -9.31
C LEU A 239 -13.80 8.98 -9.12
N VAL A 240 -13.95 8.02 -10.03
CA VAL A 240 -14.90 6.90 -9.87
C VAL A 240 -14.20 5.59 -9.48
N SER A 241 -12.87 5.57 -9.53
CA SER A 241 -12.05 4.42 -9.16
C SER A 241 -11.85 4.35 -7.65
N LEU A 242 -11.98 3.19 -7.05
CA LEU A 242 -11.73 2.98 -5.62
C LEU A 242 -10.27 3.30 -5.25
N ALA A 243 -9.35 3.07 -6.17
CA ALA A 243 -7.92 3.36 -6.01
C ALA A 243 -7.58 4.85 -5.95
N ALA A 244 -8.43 5.74 -6.52
CA ALA A 244 -8.06 7.13 -6.71
C ALA A 244 -9.14 8.15 -6.27
N ARG A 245 -10.36 7.73 -5.96
CA ARG A 245 -11.42 8.65 -5.50
C ARG A 245 -11.18 9.11 -4.06
N PRO A 246 -11.66 10.33 -3.68
CA PRO A 246 -11.38 10.92 -2.37
C PRO A 246 -11.92 10.13 -1.17
N ASP A 247 -13.00 9.37 -1.32
CA ASP A 247 -13.58 8.49 -0.30
C ASP A 247 -13.09 7.04 -0.41
N GLY A 248 -12.14 6.77 -1.30
CA GLY A 248 -11.46 5.47 -1.42
C GLY A 248 -10.43 5.24 -0.31
N PRO A 249 -10.00 3.97 -0.09
CA PRO A 249 -9.20 3.58 1.08
C PRO A 249 -7.80 4.23 1.12
N LEU A 250 -7.30 4.74 0.00
CA LEU A 250 -5.99 5.37 -0.10
C LEU A 250 -6.02 6.90 0.13
N TRP A 251 -7.21 7.51 0.06
CA TRP A 251 -7.36 8.98 0.08
C TRP A 251 -8.25 9.50 1.20
N TYR A 252 -9.11 8.63 1.77
CA TYR A 252 -10.11 9.05 2.73
C TYR A 252 -9.48 9.57 4.02
N ARG A 253 -9.75 10.84 4.35
CA ARG A 253 -9.22 11.51 5.55
C ARG A 253 -10.26 11.66 6.67
N GLY A 254 -11.49 11.18 6.48
CA GLY A 254 -12.56 11.39 7.48
C GLY A 254 -12.22 10.79 8.83
N LEU A 255 -11.57 9.63 8.90
CA LEU A 255 -11.15 9.04 10.17
C LEU A 255 -10.17 9.94 10.95
N ALA A 256 -9.37 10.74 10.23
CA ALA A 256 -8.40 11.67 10.80
C ALA A 256 -8.99 13.07 11.09
N GLN A 257 -9.98 13.51 10.31
CA GLN A 257 -10.37 14.94 10.27
C GLN A 257 -11.81 15.22 10.69
N GLU A 258 -12.73 14.25 10.56
CA GLU A 258 -14.14 14.47 10.96
C GLU A 258 -14.24 14.79 12.46
N PRO A 259 -15.18 15.63 12.88
CA PRO A 259 -15.36 15.98 14.30
C PRO A 259 -15.78 14.74 15.13
N ASP A 260 -15.68 14.84 16.46
CA ASP A 260 -16.00 13.72 17.36
C ASP A 260 -17.48 13.28 17.28
N THR A 261 -18.35 14.13 16.75
CA THR A 261 -19.74 13.78 16.42
C THR A 261 -19.86 12.69 15.35
N PHE A 262 -18.77 12.37 14.65
CA PHE A 262 -18.69 11.27 13.69
C PHE A 262 -18.53 9.88 14.35
N ALA A 263 -18.45 9.81 15.68
CA ALA A 263 -18.29 8.56 16.42
C ALA A 263 -19.32 7.46 16.08
N PRO A 264 -20.61 7.73 15.85
CA PRO A 264 -21.56 6.70 15.44
C PRO A 264 -21.22 6.04 14.09
N GLN A 265 -20.69 6.80 13.15
CA GLN A 265 -20.24 6.27 11.86
C GLN A 265 -18.98 5.39 12.01
N ILE A 266 -18.09 5.73 12.97
CA ILE A 266 -16.95 4.87 13.30
C ILE A 266 -17.44 3.52 13.85
N ASP A 267 -18.43 3.50 14.74
CA ASP A 267 -19.02 2.27 15.26
C ASP A 267 -19.62 1.41 14.14
N GLU A 268 -20.33 2.05 13.20
CA GLU A 268 -20.88 1.37 12.02
C GLU A 268 -19.78 0.78 11.13
N ILE A 269 -18.70 1.53 10.87
CA ILE A 269 -17.56 1.06 10.08
C ILE A 269 -16.90 -0.15 10.77
N LEU A 270 -16.61 -0.05 12.06
CA LEU A 270 -16.01 -1.15 12.83
C LEU A 270 -16.90 -2.41 12.84
N ALA A 271 -18.20 -2.25 13.01
CA ALA A 271 -19.14 -3.35 12.94
C ALA A 271 -19.15 -4.04 11.58
N LYS A 272 -19.16 -3.28 10.47
CA LYS A 272 -19.14 -3.81 9.10
C LYS A 272 -17.81 -4.46 8.71
N THR A 273 -16.70 -3.96 9.23
CA THR A 273 -15.37 -4.52 8.98
C THR A 273 -14.97 -5.60 9.98
N HIS A 274 -15.76 -5.82 11.01
CA HIS A 274 -15.42 -6.69 12.14
C HIS A 274 -14.05 -6.35 12.72
N ALA A 275 -13.75 -5.05 12.81
CA ALA A 275 -12.50 -4.56 13.37
C ALA A 275 -12.71 -4.00 14.77
N ARG A 276 -11.73 -4.20 15.64
CA ARG A 276 -11.67 -3.60 16.99
C ARG A 276 -11.23 -2.14 16.91
N ALA A 277 -10.24 -1.86 16.04
CA ALA A 277 -9.72 -0.52 15.80
C ALA A 277 -9.15 -0.44 14.40
N ILE A 278 -9.03 0.79 13.87
CA ILE A 278 -8.44 1.06 12.55
C ILE A 278 -7.15 1.84 12.74
N VAL A 279 -6.04 1.34 12.18
CA VAL A 279 -4.74 2.01 12.14
C VAL A 279 -4.60 2.67 10.78
N ILE A 280 -4.38 3.98 10.76
CA ILE A 280 -4.27 4.81 9.54
C ILE A 280 -2.98 5.62 9.51
N ALA A 281 -2.56 5.98 8.30
CA ALA A 281 -1.46 6.87 7.96
C ALA A 281 -1.95 8.07 7.13
N HIS A 282 -1.26 8.48 6.06
CA HIS A 282 -1.69 9.46 5.05
C HIS A 282 -1.93 10.89 5.55
N THR A 283 -2.51 11.06 6.72
CA THR A 283 -2.78 12.36 7.33
C THR A 283 -1.82 12.59 8.47
N VAL A 284 -0.83 13.45 8.24
CA VAL A 284 0.16 13.80 9.26
C VAL A 284 -0.52 14.33 10.51
N THR A 285 -0.19 13.75 11.65
CA THR A 285 -0.72 14.24 12.94
C THR A 285 -0.13 15.60 13.29
N PRO A 286 -0.92 16.57 13.74
CA PRO A 286 -0.42 17.91 14.04
C PRO A 286 0.68 17.94 15.12
N SER A 287 0.69 16.97 16.01
CA SER A 287 1.68 16.84 17.08
C SER A 287 3.00 16.19 16.66
N GLY A 288 3.07 15.62 15.46
CA GLY A 288 4.15 14.74 15.04
C GLY A 288 4.29 13.49 15.93
N ARG A 289 3.20 13.02 16.53
CA ARG A 289 3.14 11.83 17.38
C ARG A 289 1.98 10.92 17.00
N VAL A 290 2.09 9.65 17.32
CA VAL A 290 0.97 8.72 17.25
C VAL A 290 -0.15 9.26 18.14
N THR A 291 -1.35 9.33 17.61
CA THR A 291 -2.54 9.81 18.31
C THR A 291 -3.72 8.86 18.13
N THR A 292 -4.69 8.93 19.03
CA THR A 292 -5.93 8.18 18.90
C THR A 292 -7.11 9.13 18.82
N ARG A 293 -8.17 8.69 18.15
CA ARG A 293 -9.44 9.39 18.03
C ARG A 293 -10.59 8.44 18.38
N PHE A 294 -11.75 9.02 18.65
CA PHE A 294 -12.98 8.29 18.93
C PHE A 294 -12.77 7.20 20.01
N ASP A 295 -12.23 7.61 21.17
CA ASP A 295 -11.95 6.73 22.31
C ASP A 295 -11.05 5.53 21.97
N GLY A 296 -10.03 5.76 21.13
CA GLY A 296 -9.06 4.73 20.77
C GLY A 296 -9.52 3.77 19.66
N ARG A 297 -10.63 4.06 18.98
CA ARG A 297 -11.12 3.27 17.84
C ARG A 297 -10.37 3.55 16.53
N VAL A 298 -9.71 4.70 16.41
CA VAL A 298 -8.84 5.07 15.31
C VAL A 298 -7.46 5.45 15.85
N ILE A 299 -6.41 4.89 15.28
CA ILE A 299 -5.02 5.15 15.63
C ILE A 299 -4.32 5.77 14.42
N GLN A 300 -3.83 6.99 14.55
CA GLN A 300 -3.10 7.72 13.52
C GLN A 300 -1.60 7.59 13.74
N ILE A 301 -0.88 7.04 12.77
CA ILE A 301 0.56 6.75 12.88
C ILE A 301 1.44 7.49 11.87
N ASP A 302 0.88 8.32 11.01
CA ASP A 302 1.68 9.22 10.18
C ASP A 302 2.16 10.41 11.03
N THR A 303 3.41 10.38 11.41
CA THR A 303 4.07 11.38 12.26
C THR A 303 5.00 12.31 11.48
N GLY A 304 4.94 12.25 10.13
CA GLY A 304 5.73 13.09 9.24
C GLY A 304 7.21 12.70 9.21
N MET A 305 7.52 11.44 8.95
CA MET A 305 8.87 10.90 9.00
C MET A 305 9.86 11.65 8.08
N GLN A 306 9.42 12.14 6.91
CA GLN A 306 10.27 12.86 5.95
C GLN A 306 10.45 14.34 6.37
N PRO A 307 11.66 14.75 6.80
CA PRO A 307 11.89 16.10 7.33
C PRO A 307 11.81 17.20 6.27
N ALA A 308 12.10 16.89 5.01
CA ALA A 308 11.98 17.85 3.92
C ALA A 308 10.50 18.17 3.60
N TYR A 309 9.59 17.27 3.96
CA TYR A 309 8.15 17.44 3.78
C TYR A 309 7.46 17.99 5.03
N VAL A 310 7.81 17.47 6.21
CA VAL A 310 7.18 17.87 7.48
C VAL A 310 8.23 18.35 8.46
N GLN A 311 8.33 19.66 8.61
CA GLN A 311 9.24 20.24 9.62
C GLN A 311 8.79 19.83 11.04
N GLY A 312 9.71 19.28 11.82
CA GLY A 312 9.43 18.79 13.17
C GLY A 312 8.79 17.41 13.23
N GLY A 313 8.53 16.80 12.08
CA GLY A 313 8.08 15.41 12.01
C GLY A 313 9.09 14.40 12.54
N ARG A 314 8.60 13.21 12.91
CA ARG A 314 9.39 12.20 13.65
C ARG A 314 9.30 10.84 12.98
N ALA A 315 10.35 10.04 13.14
CA ALA A 315 10.26 8.60 12.92
C ALA A 315 9.51 7.96 14.10
N SER A 316 8.52 7.14 13.79
CA SER A 316 7.75 6.38 14.77
C SER A 316 7.32 5.03 14.25
N ALA A 317 7.06 4.10 15.18
CA ALA A 317 6.39 2.84 14.94
C ALA A 317 5.32 2.61 16.00
N LEU A 318 4.31 1.83 15.66
CA LEU A 318 3.28 1.34 16.59
C LEU A 318 3.57 -0.14 16.86
N GLU A 319 3.75 -0.52 18.11
CA GLU A 319 3.85 -1.93 18.50
C GLU A 319 2.53 -2.37 19.14
N ILE A 320 2.00 -3.51 18.70
CA ILE A 320 0.88 -4.19 19.32
C ILE A 320 1.41 -5.56 19.79
N ARG A 321 1.33 -5.79 21.09
CA ARG A 321 1.81 -7.03 21.70
C ARG A 321 0.80 -7.53 22.72
N LYS A 322 0.21 -8.69 22.45
CA LYS A 322 -0.83 -9.29 23.32
C LYS A 322 -1.97 -8.30 23.66
N GLY A 323 -2.35 -7.49 22.67
CA GLY A 323 -3.42 -6.50 22.81
C GLY A 323 -3.02 -5.16 23.45
N GLU A 324 -1.83 -5.04 24.02
CA GLU A 324 -1.25 -3.77 24.47
C GLU A 324 -0.67 -3.00 23.29
N VAL A 325 -0.89 -1.69 23.25
CA VAL A 325 -0.46 -0.83 22.14
C VAL A 325 0.52 0.21 22.66
N THR A 326 1.66 0.33 21.99
CA THR A 326 2.75 1.24 22.35
C THR A 326 3.25 1.99 21.12
N ALA A 327 3.36 3.30 21.21
CA ALA A 327 4.06 4.12 20.22
C ALA A 327 5.55 4.12 20.54
N ILE A 328 6.37 3.82 19.53
CA ILE A 328 7.83 3.79 19.62
C ILE A 328 8.37 4.99 18.87
N TYR A 329 9.25 5.75 19.52
CA TYR A 329 10.01 6.85 18.93
C TYR A 329 11.50 6.59 19.12
N VAL A 330 12.34 7.42 18.53
CA VAL A 330 13.80 7.31 18.66
C VAL A 330 14.26 7.43 20.13
N ASP A 331 13.61 8.29 20.91
CA ASP A 331 13.98 8.67 22.26
C ASP A 331 13.12 8.04 23.37
N ARG A 332 12.00 7.38 23.03
CA ARG A 332 11.06 6.86 24.03
C ARG A 332 10.00 5.90 23.49
N ARG A 333 9.25 5.32 24.43
CA ARG A 333 8.05 4.52 24.19
C ARG A 333 6.91 5.08 25.02
N ASP A 334 5.75 5.33 24.39
CA ASP A 334 4.57 5.87 25.06
C ASP A 334 3.41 4.85 24.91
N PRO A 335 2.66 4.53 25.98
CA PRO A 335 1.47 3.69 25.86
C PRO A 335 0.40 4.41 25.03
N VAL A 336 -0.36 3.66 24.24
CA VAL A 336 -1.47 4.15 23.42
C VAL A 336 -2.76 3.55 23.91
N ASN A 337 -3.70 4.41 24.32
CA ASN A 337 -5.01 3.95 24.75
C ASN A 337 -5.86 3.54 23.54
N VAL A 338 -6.34 2.31 23.54
CA VAL A 338 -7.17 1.72 22.49
C VAL A 338 -8.46 1.18 23.10
N ALA A 339 -9.55 1.24 22.36
CA ALA A 339 -10.83 0.66 22.78
C ALA A 339 -10.66 -0.80 23.18
N ARG A 340 -11.19 -1.18 24.35
CA ARG A 340 -11.14 -2.58 24.84
C ARG A 340 -12.18 -3.42 24.10
N GLU A 341 -11.87 -4.69 23.87
CA GLU A 341 -12.87 -5.65 23.40
C GLU A 341 -14.03 -5.68 24.38
N GLY A 342 -15.27 -5.51 23.90
CA GLY A 342 -16.48 -5.60 24.74
C GLY A 342 -16.89 -4.32 25.46
N SER A 343 -16.29 -3.16 25.22
CA SER A 343 -16.89 -1.90 25.65
C SER A 343 -18.10 -1.57 24.74
N GLU A 344 -19.27 -2.14 25.07
CA GLU A 344 -20.54 -1.63 24.53
C GLU A 344 -20.58 -0.12 24.76
N ALA A 345 -20.95 0.66 23.74
CA ALA A 345 -21.18 2.09 23.85
C ALA A 345 -22.20 2.29 24.99
N VAL A 346 -21.75 2.85 26.11
CA VAL A 346 -22.66 3.27 27.18
C VAL A 346 -23.57 4.33 26.57
N ALA A 347 -24.82 3.95 26.32
CA ALA A 347 -25.84 4.87 25.85
C ALA A 347 -25.87 6.08 26.81
N PRO A 348 -25.89 7.31 26.31
CA PRO A 348 -25.97 8.48 27.17
C PRO A 348 -27.23 8.37 28.03
N GLY A 349 -27.02 8.30 29.34
CA GLY A 349 -28.12 8.26 30.30
C GLY A 349 -29.05 9.46 30.13
N PRO A 350 -30.35 9.35 30.40
CA PRO A 350 -31.32 10.40 30.19
C PRO A 350 -30.92 11.65 30.98
N ALA A 351 -30.90 12.80 30.28
CA ALA A 351 -30.60 14.11 30.86
C ALA A 351 -31.44 14.34 32.12
N ARG A 352 -30.82 14.57 33.27
CA ARG A 352 -31.52 14.96 34.48
C ARG A 352 -32.17 16.34 34.24
N PRO A 353 -33.48 16.49 34.56
CA PRO A 353 -34.12 17.81 34.45
C PRO A 353 -33.46 18.75 35.45
N ARG A 354 -33.07 19.96 34.94
CA ARG A 354 -32.62 21.05 35.81
C ARG A 354 -33.80 21.53 36.63
N ARG A 355 -33.65 21.52 37.95
CA ARG A 355 -34.53 22.22 38.90
C ARG A 355 -34.11 23.69 38.96
#